data_6a1b58954b1f3d58a84634cd703ea2e0
#
_entry.id   6a1b58954b1f3d58a84634cd703ea2e0
#
_cell.length_a   1.000
_cell.length_b   1.000
_cell.length_c   1.000
_cell.angle_alpha   90.00
_cell.angle_beta   90.00
_cell.angle_gamma   90.00
#
_symmetry.space_group_name_H-M   'P 1'
#
loop_
_entity.id
_entity.type
_entity.pdbx_description
1 polymer ?
#
loop_
_entity_poly.entity_id
_entity_poly.type
_entity_poly.pdbx_seq_one_letter_code
_entity_poly.pdbx_strand_id
1 'polypeptide(L)'
;MNRYTLEVCCGSVDDVLEAQRGGADRVELNSCLMFGGLTPSIGELVTAKRLSNLPVMTMVRPRQAGFCYTDAEYATALADAEALLEHGSDGLVFGFLDADGNLDVKRTRELARIAGSKTKVFHRAIDVCADWKKLLGQLIDISIDRVLTSGLAPDVFYGIDAICEMMEFAQGAIQIMPGAGVNLKNVDRIVEATGCDQIHVARFRDVMDTSTAGNRDIFFGGALYPPEDRYSVIDGDYIAQIRQRL
;
A
#
# COMPACT_ATOMS: atom_id res chain seq x y z
N MET A 1 19.00 -14.58 -7.94
CA MET A 1 17.76 -14.15 -7.25
C MET A 1 18.02 -12.76 -6.72
N ASN A 2 17.09 -11.82 -6.89
CA ASN A 2 17.23 -10.49 -6.29
C ASN A 2 17.27 -10.64 -4.77
N ARG A 3 18.12 -9.88 -4.12
CA ARG A 3 18.26 -9.93 -2.66
C ARG A 3 17.03 -9.35 -1.95
N TYR A 4 16.37 -8.38 -2.59
CA TYR A 4 15.26 -7.63 -2.01
C TYR A 4 14.01 -7.74 -2.87
N THR A 5 12.83 -7.76 -2.25
CA THR A 5 11.54 -7.64 -2.93
C THR A 5 11.16 -6.16 -3.07
N LEU A 6 10.97 -5.71 -4.30
CA LEU A 6 10.49 -4.35 -4.60
C LEU A 6 8.99 -4.37 -4.84
N GLU A 7 8.24 -3.76 -3.93
CA GLU A 7 6.81 -3.50 -4.09
C GLU A 7 6.57 -2.06 -4.51
N VAL A 8 5.69 -1.86 -5.49
CA VAL A 8 5.34 -0.53 -5.99
C VAL A 8 3.88 -0.23 -5.71
N CYS A 9 3.63 0.96 -5.11
CA CYS A 9 2.29 1.49 -4.89
C CYS A 9 1.72 2.02 -6.19
N CYS A 10 0.60 1.48 -6.64
CA CYS A 10 -0.06 1.80 -7.89
C CYS A 10 -1.47 2.32 -7.63
N GLY A 11 -1.91 3.34 -8.38
CA GLY A 11 -3.26 3.90 -8.33
C GLY A 11 -4.05 3.68 -9.63
N SER A 12 -3.46 2.96 -10.59
CA SER A 12 -4.07 2.67 -11.89
C SER A 12 -3.45 1.43 -12.53
N VAL A 13 -4.05 0.95 -13.61
CA VAL A 13 -3.48 -0.13 -14.43
C VAL A 13 -2.19 0.31 -15.12
N ASP A 14 -2.13 1.55 -15.59
CA ASP A 14 -0.91 2.11 -16.21
C ASP A 14 0.26 2.13 -15.22
N ASP A 15 -0.01 2.42 -13.94
CA ASP A 15 1.00 2.32 -12.89
C ASP A 15 1.54 0.89 -12.74
N VAL A 16 0.66 -0.11 -12.80
CA VAL A 16 1.08 -1.53 -12.72
C VAL A 16 1.99 -1.90 -13.89
N LEU A 17 1.68 -1.44 -15.10
CA LEU A 17 2.50 -1.69 -16.29
C LEU A 17 3.86 -0.98 -16.20
N GLU A 18 3.88 0.26 -15.74
CA GLU A 18 5.14 0.99 -15.51
C GLU A 18 5.97 0.39 -14.38
N ALA A 19 5.34 -0.08 -13.30
CA ALA A 19 6.02 -0.80 -12.23
C ALA A 19 6.66 -2.11 -12.75
N GLN A 20 5.94 -2.89 -13.57
CA GLN A 20 6.47 -4.09 -14.22
C GLN A 20 7.64 -3.75 -15.15
N ARG A 21 7.53 -2.70 -15.96
CA ARG A 21 8.62 -2.22 -16.83
C ARG A 21 9.85 -1.81 -16.01
N GLY A 22 9.64 -1.21 -14.84
CA GLY A 22 10.70 -0.81 -13.91
C GLY A 22 11.31 -1.96 -13.10
N GLY A 23 10.81 -3.19 -13.23
CA GLY A 23 11.35 -4.38 -12.57
C GLY A 23 10.86 -4.57 -11.15
N ALA A 24 9.65 -4.12 -10.82
CA ALA A 24 8.98 -4.48 -9.58
C ALA A 24 8.77 -5.99 -9.46
N ASP A 25 8.79 -6.52 -8.24
CA ASP A 25 8.48 -7.94 -7.97
C ASP A 25 6.99 -8.15 -7.68
N ARG A 26 6.30 -7.12 -7.18
CA ARG A 26 4.85 -7.09 -6.93
C ARG A 26 4.34 -5.65 -6.85
N VAL A 27 3.04 -5.49 -6.86
CA VAL A 27 2.39 -4.19 -6.72
C VAL A 27 1.33 -4.21 -5.63
N GLU A 28 1.11 -3.05 -5.01
CA GLU A 28 -0.08 -2.75 -4.23
C GLU A 28 -1.00 -1.89 -5.10
N LEU A 29 -2.16 -2.43 -5.46
CA LEU A 29 -3.14 -1.73 -6.28
C LEU A 29 -4.16 -1.01 -5.40
N ASN A 30 -4.26 0.28 -5.61
CA ASN A 30 -5.17 1.21 -4.97
C ASN A 30 -6.02 1.94 -6.02
N SER A 31 -6.98 2.70 -5.54
CA SER A 31 -7.53 3.87 -6.24
C SER A 31 -7.29 5.12 -5.41
N CYS A 32 -7.54 6.29 -5.98
CA CYS A 32 -7.59 7.56 -5.24
C CYS A 32 -6.36 7.80 -4.32
N LEU A 33 -5.14 7.64 -4.83
CA LEU A 33 -3.90 7.80 -4.05
C LEU A 33 -3.77 9.16 -3.38
N MET A 34 -4.37 10.22 -3.94
CA MET A 34 -4.46 11.54 -3.30
C MET A 34 -5.11 11.48 -1.92
N PHE A 35 -6.02 10.53 -1.68
CA PHE A 35 -6.65 10.28 -0.39
C PHE A 35 -5.96 9.19 0.43
N GLY A 36 -4.74 8.83 0.05
CA GLY A 36 -3.93 7.83 0.73
C GLY A 36 -4.21 6.38 0.32
N GLY A 37 -4.81 6.16 -0.85
CA GLY A 37 -5.17 4.85 -1.38
C GLY A 37 -6.50 4.32 -0.83
N LEU A 38 -7.43 4.02 -1.72
CA LEU A 38 -8.74 3.41 -1.42
C LEU A 38 -8.86 2.09 -2.19
N THR A 39 -9.92 1.32 -1.92
CA THR A 39 -10.23 0.09 -2.64
C THR A 39 -10.29 0.34 -4.15
N PRO A 40 -9.53 -0.41 -4.99
CA PRO A 40 -9.59 -0.29 -6.44
C PRO A 40 -10.90 -0.89 -6.97
N SER A 41 -11.29 -0.51 -8.17
CA SER A 41 -12.41 -1.15 -8.85
C SER A 41 -12.04 -2.59 -9.28
N ILE A 42 -13.04 -3.46 -9.38
CA ILE A 42 -12.85 -4.82 -9.93
C ILE A 42 -12.32 -4.76 -11.36
N GLY A 43 -12.76 -3.76 -12.15
CA GLY A 43 -12.28 -3.55 -13.53
C GLY A 43 -10.78 -3.27 -13.59
N GLU A 44 -10.24 -2.46 -12.67
CA GLU A 44 -8.80 -2.21 -12.56
C GLU A 44 -8.04 -3.48 -12.21
N LEU A 45 -8.49 -4.24 -11.19
CA LEU A 45 -7.85 -5.49 -10.80
C LEU A 45 -7.82 -6.50 -11.97
N VAL A 46 -8.96 -6.78 -12.59
CA VAL A 46 -9.07 -7.75 -13.71
C VAL A 46 -8.19 -7.33 -14.88
N THR A 47 -8.14 -6.03 -15.19
CA THR A 47 -7.32 -5.52 -16.28
C THR A 47 -5.83 -5.60 -15.93
N ALA A 48 -5.43 -5.24 -14.72
CA ALA A 48 -4.05 -5.37 -14.25
C ALA A 48 -3.58 -6.84 -14.30
N LYS A 49 -4.39 -7.78 -13.81
CA LYS A 49 -4.09 -9.23 -13.85
C LYS A 49 -4.00 -9.79 -15.26
N ARG A 50 -4.74 -9.24 -16.21
CA ARG A 50 -4.69 -9.66 -17.63
C ARG A 50 -3.44 -9.14 -18.35
N LEU A 51 -3.00 -7.92 -18.02
CA LEU A 51 -1.94 -7.21 -18.75
C LEU A 51 -0.56 -7.30 -18.08
N SER A 52 -0.52 -7.71 -16.82
CA SER A 52 0.72 -7.83 -16.04
C SER A 52 0.88 -9.25 -15.49
N ASN A 53 2.14 -9.66 -15.29
CA ASN A 53 2.49 -10.92 -14.64
C ASN A 53 2.83 -10.74 -13.13
N LEU A 54 2.76 -9.51 -12.61
CA LEU A 54 3.08 -9.24 -11.22
C LEU A 54 2.00 -9.77 -10.28
N PRO A 55 2.38 -10.26 -9.10
CA PRO A 55 1.45 -10.42 -7.99
C PRO A 55 0.83 -9.06 -7.62
N VAL A 56 -0.49 -9.03 -7.43
CA VAL A 56 -1.26 -7.82 -7.13
C VAL A 56 -1.85 -7.95 -5.72
N MET A 57 -1.33 -7.15 -4.79
CA MET A 57 -1.94 -6.93 -3.47
C MET A 57 -2.98 -5.82 -3.61
N THR A 58 -4.23 -6.04 -3.21
CA THR A 58 -5.30 -5.04 -3.38
C THR A 58 -5.66 -4.37 -2.07
N MET A 59 -5.77 -3.05 -2.10
CA MET A 59 -6.23 -2.28 -0.96
C MET A 59 -7.71 -2.56 -0.66
N VAL A 60 -8.02 -2.77 0.62
CA VAL A 60 -9.38 -2.83 1.17
C VAL A 60 -9.54 -1.69 2.16
N ARG A 61 -9.94 -0.54 1.66
CA ARG A 61 -10.11 0.70 2.42
C ARG A 61 -11.26 1.52 1.83
N PRO A 62 -12.44 1.50 2.48
CA PRO A 62 -13.69 2.02 1.90
C PRO A 62 -13.76 3.55 1.83
N ARG A 63 -12.95 4.29 2.60
CA ARG A 63 -12.89 5.76 2.59
C ARG A 63 -11.56 6.31 3.06
N GLN A 64 -11.33 7.58 2.82
CA GLN A 64 -10.21 8.37 3.36
C GLN A 64 -10.32 8.59 4.88
N ALA A 65 -9.36 9.28 5.44
CA ALA A 65 -9.14 9.59 6.86
C ALA A 65 -8.74 8.36 7.68
N GLY A 66 -9.09 8.31 8.95
CA GLY A 66 -8.66 7.26 9.88
C GLY A 66 -9.24 5.87 9.61
N PHE A 67 -8.94 4.95 10.50
CA PHE A 67 -9.16 3.50 10.30
C PHE A 67 -10.20 2.91 11.26
N CYS A 68 -10.96 3.76 11.97
CA CYS A 68 -12.12 3.37 12.76
C CYS A 68 -13.38 3.51 11.90
N TYR A 69 -13.90 2.41 11.42
CA TYR A 69 -15.00 2.36 10.45
C TYR A 69 -16.35 2.12 11.13
N THR A 70 -17.41 2.66 10.53
CA THR A 70 -18.80 2.29 10.89
C THR A 70 -19.09 0.84 10.50
N ASP A 71 -20.21 0.29 10.98
CA ASP A 71 -20.61 -1.06 10.58
C ASP A 71 -20.91 -1.18 9.07
N ALA A 72 -21.46 -0.12 8.47
CA ALA A 72 -21.72 -0.08 7.03
C ALA A 72 -20.42 -0.03 6.21
N GLU A 73 -19.44 0.76 6.62
CA GLU A 73 -18.12 0.83 5.98
C GLU A 73 -17.37 -0.51 6.14
N TYR A 74 -17.49 -1.14 7.30
CA TYR A 74 -16.90 -2.45 7.52
C TYR A 74 -17.57 -3.54 6.67
N ALA A 75 -18.90 -3.54 6.57
CA ALA A 75 -19.63 -4.46 5.67
C ALA A 75 -19.21 -4.25 4.21
N THR A 76 -18.98 -3.00 3.78
CA THR A 76 -18.42 -2.69 2.46
C THR A 76 -17.04 -3.32 2.29
N ALA A 77 -16.15 -3.15 3.28
CA ALA A 77 -14.80 -3.72 3.22
C ALA A 77 -14.80 -5.27 3.12
N LEU A 78 -15.74 -5.96 3.78
CA LEU A 78 -15.88 -7.41 3.65
C LEU A 78 -16.32 -7.80 2.24
N ALA A 79 -17.35 -7.14 1.70
CA ALA A 79 -17.83 -7.39 0.34
C ALA A 79 -16.75 -7.10 -0.73
N ASP A 80 -15.99 -6.00 -0.58
CA ASP A 80 -14.85 -5.68 -1.43
C ASP A 80 -13.78 -6.77 -1.37
N ALA A 81 -13.43 -7.24 -0.17
CA ALA A 81 -12.43 -8.29 0.02
C ALA A 81 -12.81 -9.59 -0.69
N GLU A 82 -14.06 -10.04 -0.54
CA GLU A 82 -14.59 -11.22 -1.22
C GLU A 82 -14.53 -11.07 -2.74
N ALA A 83 -15.04 -9.94 -3.26
CA ALA A 83 -15.05 -9.67 -4.70
C ALA A 83 -13.63 -9.57 -5.29
N LEU A 84 -12.69 -8.91 -4.61
CA LEU A 84 -11.31 -8.79 -5.05
C LEU A 84 -10.62 -10.17 -5.13
N LEU A 85 -10.83 -11.03 -4.13
CA LEU A 85 -10.28 -12.39 -4.12
C LEU A 85 -10.88 -13.25 -5.23
N GLU A 86 -12.20 -13.20 -5.45
CA GLU A 86 -12.89 -13.90 -6.53
C GLU A 86 -12.35 -13.49 -7.91
N HIS A 87 -11.95 -12.24 -8.07
CA HIS A 87 -11.42 -11.70 -9.32
C HIS A 87 -9.90 -11.73 -9.44
N GLY A 88 -9.22 -12.50 -8.57
CA GLY A 88 -7.83 -12.90 -8.76
C GLY A 88 -6.79 -12.05 -8.02
N SER A 89 -7.18 -11.32 -6.98
CA SER A 89 -6.21 -10.71 -6.06
C SER A 89 -5.27 -11.76 -5.45
N ASP A 90 -3.98 -11.45 -5.37
CA ASP A 90 -2.98 -12.33 -4.76
C ASP A 90 -2.82 -12.09 -3.26
N GLY A 91 -3.38 -10.99 -2.75
CA GLY A 91 -3.42 -10.67 -1.33
C GLY A 91 -4.24 -9.42 -1.07
N LEU A 92 -4.58 -9.20 0.20
CA LEU A 92 -5.34 -8.05 0.65
C LEU A 92 -4.50 -7.15 1.56
N VAL A 93 -4.64 -5.84 1.37
CA VAL A 93 -4.01 -4.80 2.21
C VAL A 93 -5.11 -4.08 2.97
N PHE A 94 -5.07 -4.10 4.29
CA PHE A 94 -6.13 -3.56 5.13
C PHE A 94 -5.61 -3.14 6.51
N GLY A 95 -6.45 -2.46 7.30
CA GLY A 95 -6.16 -2.13 8.69
C GLY A 95 -7.36 -1.51 9.37
N PHE A 96 -7.70 -2.03 10.55
CA PHE A 96 -8.82 -1.58 11.37
C PHE A 96 -8.33 -1.21 12.76
N LEU A 97 -8.65 0.01 13.17
CA LEU A 97 -8.43 0.49 14.54
C LEU A 97 -9.78 0.80 15.19
N ASP A 98 -9.83 0.74 16.51
CA ASP A 98 -10.94 1.28 17.30
C ASP A 98 -10.79 2.81 17.48
N ALA A 99 -11.75 3.43 18.18
CA ALA A 99 -11.76 4.87 18.41
C ALA A 99 -10.59 5.35 19.32
N ASP A 100 -9.99 4.44 20.06
CA ASP A 100 -8.85 4.72 20.95
C ASP A 100 -7.50 4.44 20.26
N GLY A 101 -7.52 4.06 18.98
CA GLY A 101 -6.32 3.75 18.19
C GLY A 101 -5.73 2.36 18.47
N ASN A 102 -6.44 1.46 19.15
CA ASN A 102 -6.01 0.07 19.27
C ASN A 102 -6.45 -0.74 18.05
N LEU A 103 -5.82 -1.91 17.85
CA LEU A 103 -6.26 -2.85 16.83
C LEU A 103 -7.70 -3.31 17.08
N ASP A 104 -8.59 -3.17 16.09
CA ASP A 104 -9.85 -3.89 16.08
C ASP A 104 -9.59 -5.37 15.75
N VAL A 105 -9.28 -6.14 16.77
CA VAL A 105 -8.90 -7.56 16.68
C VAL A 105 -9.99 -8.39 16.01
N LYS A 106 -11.27 -8.10 16.31
CA LYS A 106 -12.39 -8.85 15.78
C LYS A 106 -12.50 -8.69 14.27
N ARG A 107 -12.54 -7.44 13.80
CA ARG A 107 -12.66 -7.09 12.38
C ARG A 107 -11.43 -7.53 11.59
N THR A 108 -10.23 -7.33 12.14
CA THR A 108 -8.97 -7.76 11.52
C THR A 108 -8.94 -9.28 11.33
N ARG A 109 -9.33 -10.05 12.35
CA ARG A 109 -9.37 -11.52 12.29
C ARG A 109 -10.41 -12.04 11.28
N GLU A 110 -11.55 -11.38 11.18
CA GLU A 110 -12.60 -11.77 10.23
C GLU A 110 -12.14 -11.56 8.79
N LEU A 111 -11.56 -10.41 8.46
CA LEU A 111 -11.03 -10.17 7.12
C LEU A 111 -9.83 -11.08 6.81
N ALA A 112 -8.97 -11.36 7.78
CA ALA A 112 -7.88 -12.33 7.63
C ALA A 112 -8.40 -13.75 7.31
N ARG A 113 -9.56 -14.16 7.85
CA ARG A 113 -10.21 -15.44 7.49
C ARG A 113 -10.72 -15.43 6.05
N ILE A 114 -11.30 -14.33 5.59
CA ILE A 114 -11.76 -14.16 4.19
C ILE A 114 -10.57 -14.29 3.25
N ALA A 115 -9.43 -13.67 3.57
CA ALA A 115 -8.21 -13.80 2.78
C ALA A 115 -7.68 -15.25 2.69
N GLY A 116 -7.97 -16.10 3.68
CA GLY A 116 -7.59 -17.51 3.69
C GLY A 116 -6.07 -17.71 3.53
N SER A 117 -5.67 -18.40 2.47
CA SER A 117 -4.26 -18.64 2.15
C SER A 117 -3.59 -17.52 1.35
N LYS A 118 -4.33 -16.49 0.96
CA LYS A 118 -3.78 -15.32 0.26
C LYS A 118 -3.02 -14.42 1.23
N THR A 119 -2.06 -13.67 0.71
CA THR A 119 -1.25 -12.75 1.51
C THR A 119 -2.11 -11.70 2.22
N LYS A 120 -1.87 -11.51 3.50
CA LYS A 120 -2.52 -10.53 4.37
C LYS A 120 -1.53 -9.48 4.78
N VAL A 121 -1.77 -8.24 4.39
CA VAL A 121 -0.91 -7.11 4.69
C VAL A 121 -1.67 -6.12 5.57
N PHE A 122 -1.11 -5.79 6.73
CA PHE A 122 -1.61 -4.68 7.54
C PHE A 122 -0.91 -3.40 7.09
N HIS A 123 -1.69 -2.42 6.64
CA HIS A 123 -1.16 -1.18 6.11
C HIS A 123 -0.70 -0.21 7.21
N ARG A 124 -0.37 1.03 6.82
CA ARG A 124 0.17 2.08 7.69
C ARG A 124 -0.74 2.54 8.85
N ALA A 125 -1.86 1.87 9.12
CA ALA A 125 -2.62 2.10 10.35
C ALA A 125 -1.79 1.86 11.61
N ILE A 126 -0.75 1.01 11.55
CA ILE A 126 0.21 0.84 12.64
C ILE A 126 0.95 2.14 12.96
N ASP A 127 1.19 3.00 11.98
CA ASP A 127 1.96 4.25 12.19
C ASP A 127 1.21 5.29 13.03
N VAL A 128 -0.10 5.09 13.27
CA VAL A 128 -0.96 5.99 14.06
C VAL A 128 -1.66 5.28 15.23
N CYS A 129 -1.28 4.04 15.53
CA CYS A 129 -1.86 3.28 16.62
C CYS A 129 -1.38 3.77 18.01
N ALA A 130 -2.15 3.47 19.05
CA ALA A 130 -1.84 3.87 20.42
C ALA A 130 -0.62 3.12 21.00
N ASP A 131 -0.46 1.83 20.66
CA ASP A 131 0.63 0.97 21.13
C ASP A 131 1.00 -0.03 20.04
N TRP A 132 2.08 0.25 19.33
CA TRP A 132 2.53 -0.58 18.22
C TRP A 132 3.05 -1.96 18.67
N LYS A 133 3.64 -2.09 19.86
CA LYS A 133 4.12 -3.40 20.33
C LYS A 133 2.97 -4.35 20.60
N LYS A 134 1.94 -3.84 21.28
CA LYS A 134 0.70 -4.59 21.50
C LYS A 134 0.02 -4.94 20.18
N LEU A 135 -0.11 -3.97 19.26
CA LEU A 135 -0.73 -4.16 17.96
C LEU A 135 0.03 -5.20 17.14
N LEU A 136 1.34 -5.09 17.05
CA LEU A 136 2.18 -6.02 16.26
C LEU A 136 2.10 -7.45 16.83
N GLY A 137 2.11 -7.62 18.14
CA GLY A 137 1.90 -8.91 18.81
C GLY A 137 0.55 -9.52 18.44
N GLN A 138 -0.53 -8.72 18.45
CA GLN A 138 -1.87 -9.17 18.06
C GLN A 138 -1.97 -9.53 16.57
N LEU A 139 -1.25 -8.84 15.67
CA LEU A 139 -1.18 -9.19 14.25
C LEU A 139 -0.48 -10.53 14.04
N ILE A 140 0.59 -10.81 14.79
CA ILE A 140 1.27 -12.12 14.79
C ILE A 140 0.31 -13.22 15.23
N ASP A 141 -0.44 -13.02 16.32
CA ASP A 141 -1.44 -13.98 16.82
C ASP A 141 -2.58 -14.27 15.81
N ILE A 142 -2.90 -13.29 14.96
CA ILE A 142 -3.91 -13.42 13.89
C ILE A 142 -3.33 -14.07 12.63
N SER A 143 -2.01 -14.23 12.54
CA SER A 143 -1.28 -14.71 11.36
C SER A 143 -1.41 -13.75 10.16
N ILE A 144 -1.20 -12.46 10.40
CA ILE A 144 -0.94 -11.49 9.35
C ILE A 144 0.47 -11.71 8.80
N ASP A 145 0.63 -11.68 7.49
CA ASP A 145 1.90 -12.04 6.86
C ASP A 145 2.90 -10.88 6.85
N ARG A 146 2.39 -9.63 6.73
CA ARG A 146 3.24 -8.44 6.55
C ARG A 146 2.61 -7.18 7.15
N VAL A 147 3.48 -6.28 7.59
CA VAL A 147 3.13 -4.90 7.98
C VAL A 147 3.86 -3.92 7.08
N LEU A 148 3.14 -2.97 6.49
CA LEU A 148 3.70 -1.79 5.84
C LEU A 148 3.77 -0.66 6.86
N THR A 149 4.94 -0.06 7.04
CA THR A 149 5.15 1.01 8.03
C THR A 149 6.16 2.06 7.56
N SER A 150 6.02 3.27 8.03
CA SER A 150 7.04 4.31 7.96
C SER A 150 7.85 4.44 9.27
N GLY A 151 7.67 3.50 10.20
CA GLY A 151 8.32 3.56 11.50
C GLY A 151 7.74 4.64 12.40
N LEU A 152 6.42 4.81 12.42
CA LEU A 152 5.69 5.79 13.25
C LEU A 152 6.05 7.26 12.93
N ALA A 153 6.66 7.51 11.77
CA ALA A 153 7.12 8.82 11.35
C ALA A 153 6.42 9.27 10.06
N PRO A 154 6.39 10.58 9.75
CA PRO A 154 5.84 11.08 8.49
C PRO A 154 6.55 10.52 7.24
N ASP A 155 7.85 10.24 7.37
CA ASP A 155 8.70 9.68 6.32
C ASP A 155 9.57 8.56 6.92
N VAL A 156 9.75 7.48 6.18
CA VAL A 156 10.48 6.29 6.58
C VAL A 156 11.93 6.57 7.02
N PHE A 157 12.55 7.60 6.46
CA PHE A 157 13.91 7.98 6.83
C PHE A 157 14.05 8.38 8.30
N TYR A 158 13.01 9.01 8.86
CA TYR A 158 12.97 9.36 10.29
C TYR A 158 12.48 8.22 11.17
N GLY A 159 11.88 7.18 10.57
CA GLY A 159 11.34 6.02 11.27
C GLY A 159 12.28 4.81 11.33
N ILE A 160 13.51 4.91 10.84
CA ILE A 160 14.46 3.79 10.76
C ILE A 160 14.64 3.08 12.12
N ASP A 161 14.84 3.84 13.18
CA ASP A 161 15.08 3.27 14.52
C ASP A 161 13.86 2.47 15.01
N ALA A 162 12.64 3.00 14.82
CA ALA A 162 11.43 2.30 15.18
C ALA A 162 11.22 1.04 14.31
N ILE A 163 11.58 1.07 13.02
CA ILE A 163 11.53 -0.10 12.14
C ILE A 163 12.49 -1.18 12.63
N CYS A 164 13.72 -0.81 13.04
CA CYS A 164 14.66 -1.75 13.64
C CYS A 164 14.09 -2.40 14.92
N GLU A 165 13.46 -1.61 15.81
CA GLU A 165 12.78 -2.14 16.99
C GLU A 165 11.61 -3.08 16.62
N MET A 166 10.82 -2.75 15.57
CA MET A 166 9.75 -3.61 15.08
C MET A 166 10.28 -4.93 14.53
N MET A 167 11.38 -4.90 13.79
CA MET A 167 12.02 -6.12 13.26
C MET A 167 12.60 -6.98 14.37
N GLU A 168 13.25 -6.37 15.36
CA GLU A 168 13.73 -7.06 16.55
C GLU A 168 12.58 -7.69 17.35
N PHE A 169 11.48 -6.97 17.54
CA PHE A 169 10.28 -7.49 18.20
C PHE A 169 9.62 -8.63 17.43
N ALA A 170 9.52 -8.50 16.11
CA ALA A 170 8.87 -9.48 15.24
C ALA A 170 9.65 -10.80 15.14
N GLN A 171 10.98 -10.79 15.24
CA GLN A 171 11.86 -11.96 15.13
C GLN A 171 11.52 -12.88 13.93
N GLY A 172 11.04 -12.29 12.83
CA GLY A 172 10.63 -13.02 11.61
C GLY A 172 9.25 -13.67 11.66
N ALA A 173 8.48 -13.53 12.75
CA ALA A 173 7.11 -14.04 12.83
C ALA A 173 6.11 -13.30 11.94
N ILE A 174 6.43 -12.07 11.56
CA ILE A 174 5.70 -11.23 10.60
C ILE A 174 6.72 -10.39 9.82
N GLN A 175 6.47 -10.19 8.54
CA GLN A 175 7.34 -9.36 7.70
C GLN A 175 7.12 -7.88 7.98
N ILE A 176 8.20 -7.12 8.16
CA ILE A 176 8.15 -5.65 8.27
C ILE A 176 8.65 -5.05 6.96
N MET A 177 7.81 -4.28 6.31
CA MET A 177 8.09 -3.66 5.02
C MET A 177 8.16 -2.13 5.17
N PRO A 178 9.36 -1.53 5.09
CA PRO A 178 9.50 -0.08 5.10
C PRO A 178 8.86 0.57 3.87
N GLY A 179 8.12 1.68 4.09
CA GLY A 179 7.52 2.48 3.03
C GLY A 179 7.24 3.91 3.47
N ALA A 180 6.71 4.72 2.57
CA ALA A 180 6.50 6.17 2.69
C ALA A 180 7.80 6.99 2.66
N GLY A 181 8.06 7.61 1.52
CA GLY A 181 9.23 8.47 1.32
C GLY A 181 10.51 7.76 0.87
N VAL A 182 10.45 6.46 0.57
CA VAL A 182 11.58 5.74 -0.03
C VAL A 182 11.95 6.35 -1.38
N ASN A 183 13.24 6.65 -1.56
CA ASN A 183 13.75 7.27 -2.77
C ASN A 183 15.24 6.93 -2.99
N LEU A 184 15.80 7.32 -4.15
CA LEU A 184 17.20 7.06 -4.52
C LEU A 184 18.25 7.63 -3.57
N LYS A 185 17.90 8.59 -2.70
CA LYS A 185 18.84 9.18 -1.75
C LYS A 185 18.89 8.44 -0.41
N ASN A 186 17.84 7.65 -0.11
CA ASN A 186 17.70 7.01 1.19
C ASN A 186 17.54 5.48 1.16
N VAL A 187 17.26 4.88 0.00
CA VAL A 187 16.99 3.44 -0.10
C VAL A 187 18.14 2.58 0.44
N ASP A 188 19.38 2.87 0.05
CA ASP A 188 20.55 2.12 0.51
C ASP A 188 20.65 2.15 2.05
N ARG A 189 20.51 3.35 2.62
CA ARG A 189 20.56 3.52 4.08
C ARG A 189 19.42 2.80 4.80
N ILE A 190 18.19 2.81 4.22
CA ILE A 190 17.05 2.12 4.83
C ILE A 190 17.31 0.62 4.87
N VAL A 191 17.70 0.00 3.76
CA VAL A 191 17.93 -1.45 3.71
C VAL A 191 19.14 -1.88 4.54
N GLU A 192 20.22 -1.10 4.56
CA GLU A 192 21.40 -1.37 5.36
C GLU A 192 21.12 -1.27 6.86
N ALA A 193 20.43 -0.21 7.28
CA ALA A 193 20.18 0.03 8.70
C ALA A 193 19.14 -0.91 9.29
N THR A 194 18.05 -1.18 8.54
CA THR A 194 16.95 -2.02 9.04
C THR A 194 17.19 -3.51 8.80
N GLY A 195 17.99 -3.88 7.80
CA GLY A 195 18.15 -5.28 7.40
C GLY A 195 16.90 -5.89 6.77
N CYS A 196 15.92 -5.05 6.34
CA CYS A 196 14.70 -5.53 5.68
C CYS A 196 15.02 -6.24 4.36
N ASP A 197 14.19 -7.22 3.97
CA ASP A 197 14.29 -7.97 2.72
C ASP A 197 13.32 -7.48 1.64
N GLN A 198 12.55 -6.45 1.93
CA GLN A 198 11.54 -5.88 1.05
C GLN A 198 11.30 -4.41 1.32
N ILE A 199 10.88 -3.69 0.29
CA ILE A 199 10.65 -2.24 0.36
C ILE A 199 9.46 -1.84 -0.48
N HIS A 200 8.72 -0.83 0.00
CA HIS A 200 7.54 -0.28 -0.67
C HIS A 200 7.84 1.12 -1.18
N VAL A 201 7.64 1.33 -2.49
CA VAL A 201 8.05 2.55 -3.19
C VAL A 201 6.90 3.12 -4.01
N ALA A 202 6.85 4.46 -4.09
CA ALA A 202 6.03 5.18 -5.05
C ALA A 202 6.83 6.35 -5.63
N ARG A 203 6.79 6.52 -6.94
CA ARG A 203 7.29 7.71 -7.62
C ARG A 203 6.49 7.94 -8.88
N PHE A 204 5.93 9.12 -9.02
CA PHE A 204 5.04 9.48 -10.13
C PHE A 204 5.68 10.52 -11.02
N ARG A 205 5.27 10.54 -12.28
CA ARG A 205 5.47 11.59 -13.27
C ARG A 205 4.12 12.04 -13.79
N ASP A 206 4.03 13.29 -14.21
CA ASP A 206 2.82 13.82 -14.83
C ASP A 206 2.70 13.36 -16.29
N VAL A 207 1.47 13.04 -16.68
CA VAL A 207 1.06 12.80 -18.06
C VAL A 207 0.01 13.83 -18.42
N MET A 208 0.22 14.54 -19.54
CA MET A 208 -0.70 15.57 -20.01
C MET A 208 -1.96 14.95 -20.60
N ASP A 209 -3.11 15.48 -20.21
CA ASP A 209 -4.40 15.23 -20.80
C ASP A 209 -4.98 16.57 -21.31
N THR A 210 -5.06 16.73 -22.59
CA THR A 210 -5.52 17.96 -23.24
C THR A 210 -7.03 17.98 -23.48
N SER A 211 -7.77 16.95 -23.07
CA SER A 211 -9.21 16.82 -23.34
C SER A 211 -10.05 17.91 -22.67
N THR A 212 -9.53 18.52 -21.58
CA THR A 212 -10.18 19.63 -20.86
C THR A 212 -9.86 21.01 -21.45
N ALA A 213 -9.06 21.10 -22.52
CA ALA A 213 -8.61 22.38 -23.08
C ALA A 213 -9.74 23.28 -23.60
N GLY A 214 -10.91 22.73 -23.89
CA GLY A 214 -12.07 23.46 -24.38
C GLY A 214 -12.68 24.45 -23.38
N ASN A 215 -12.57 24.18 -22.07
CA ASN A 215 -12.97 25.10 -21.01
C ASN A 215 -12.16 24.84 -19.73
N ARG A 216 -11.14 25.65 -19.51
CA ARG A 216 -10.20 25.53 -18.37
C ARG A 216 -10.72 26.10 -17.06
N ASP A 217 -11.89 26.71 -17.07
CA ASP A 217 -12.52 27.28 -15.86
C ASP A 217 -13.38 26.22 -15.13
N ILE A 218 -13.51 25.01 -15.69
CA ILE A 218 -14.27 23.93 -15.09
C ILE A 218 -13.33 22.97 -14.35
N PHE A 219 -13.66 22.71 -13.09
CA PHE A 219 -12.99 21.76 -12.23
C PHE A 219 -14.00 20.71 -11.77
N PHE A 220 -13.65 19.43 -11.87
CA PHE A 220 -14.50 18.31 -11.46
C PHE A 220 -14.26 17.92 -10.00
N GLY A 221 -13.06 18.18 -9.47
CA GLY A 221 -12.74 18.02 -8.06
C GLY A 221 -13.22 19.18 -7.19
N GLY A 222 -13.27 18.98 -5.87
CA GLY A 222 -13.62 20.03 -4.90
C GLY A 222 -12.53 21.08 -4.66
N ALA A 223 -11.40 21.00 -5.35
CA ALA A 223 -10.24 21.88 -5.23
C ALA A 223 -9.57 22.08 -6.60
N LEU A 224 -8.77 23.15 -6.72
CA LEU A 224 -8.02 23.46 -7.93
C LEU A 224 -6.81 22.53 -8.17
N TYR A 225 -6.51 21.66 -7.26
CA TYR A 225 -5.43 20.67 -7.35
C TYR A 225 -5.94 19.28 -6.97
N PRO A 226 -5.59 18.21 -7.72
CA PRO A 226 -4.77 18.23 -8.93
C PRO A 226 -5.43 18.99 -10.08
N PRO A 227 -4.64 19.55 -11.02
CA PRO A 227 -5.18 20.21 -12.19
C PRO A 227 -5.88 19.23 -13.13
N GLU A 228 -6.82 19.72 -13.94
CA GLU A 228 -7.63 18.89 -14.83
C GLU A 228 -6.93 18.57 -16.18
N ASP A 229 -5.74 19.14 -16.43
CA ASP A 229 -4.98 18.99 -17.67
C ASP A 229 -3.87 17.94 -17.61
N ARG A 230 -3.75 17.24 -16.48
CA ARG A 230 -2.75 16.20 -16.27
C ARG A 230 -3.15 15.20 -15.18
N TYR A 231 -2.56 14.03 -15.22
CA TYR A 231 -2.66 13.02 -14.18
C TYR A 231 -1.30 12.38 -13.92
N SER A 232 -1.16 11.73 -12.79
CA SER A 232 0.09 11.11 -12.38
C SER A 232 0.12 9.63 -12.74
N VAL A 233 1.28 9.16 -13.24
CA VAL A 233 1.56 7.75 -13.53
C VAL A 233 2.91 7.39 -12.92
N ILE A 234 3.08 6.17 -12.48
CA ILE A 234 4.37 5.66 -11.96
C ILE A 234 5.50 5.95 -12.97
N ASP A 235 6.61 6.43 -12.47
CA ASP A 235 7.85 6.61 -13.23
C ASP A 235 8.64 5.31 -13.26
N GLY A 236 8.40 4.46 -14.26
CA GLY A 236 9.05 3.16 -14.40
C GLY A 236 10.57 3.25 -14.53
N ASP A 237 11.13 4.34 -15.07
CA ASP A 237 12.58 4.53 -15.15
C ASP A 237 13.17 4.81 -13.76
N TYR A 238 12.43 5.55 -12.93
CA TYR A 238 12.83 5.74 -11.53
C TYR A 238 12.75 4.43 -10.73
N ILE A 239 11.71 3.63 -10.95
CA ILE A 239 11.59 2.29 -10.33
C ILE A 239 12.77 1.39 -10.74
N ALA A 240 13.18 1.42 -12.02
CA ALA A 240 14.35 0.68 -12.49
C ALA A 240 15.66 1.15 -11.82
N GLN A 241 15.82 2.44 -11.54
CA GLN A 241 16.96 2.96 -10.78
C GLN A 241 16.93 2.51 -9.31
N ILE A 242 15.78 2.47 -8.66
CA ILE A 242 15.63 1.88 -7.31
C ILE A 242 16.01 0.39 -7.36
N ARG A 243 15.51 -0.37 -8.35
CA ARG A 243 15.84 -1.80 -8.52
C ARG A 243 17.35 -2.04 -8.61
N GLN A 244 18.09 -1.16 -9.29
CA GLN A 244 19.54 -1.26 -9.43
C GLN A 244 20.31 -1.03 -8.11
N ARG A 245 19.68 -0.36 -7.13
CA ARG A 245 20.25 -0.11 -5.82
C ARG A 245 20.01 -1.28 -4.83
N LEU A 246 18.98 -2.06 -5.07
CA LEU A 246 18.57 -3.23 -4.28
C LEU A 246 19.26 -4.52 -4.79
#